data_f83989fefcd13aa5dda4012f21e26847
#
_entry.id   f83989fefcd13aa5dda4012f21e26847
#
_cell.length_a   1.000
_cell.length_b   1.000
_cell.length_c   1.000
_cell.angle_alpha   90.00
_cell.angle_beta   90.00
_cell.angle_gamma   90.00
#
_symmetry.space_group_name_H-M   'P 1'
#
loop_
_entity.id
_entity.type
_entity.pdbx_description
1 polymer ?
#
loop_
_entity_poly.entity_id
_entity_poly.type
_entity_poly.pdbx_seq_one_letter_code
_entity_poly.pdbx_strand_id
1 'polypeptide(L)'
;LTPNSDQELSFNLVFSNGIKDTSVEYKLLKREKGKKHQGFDSKDVVYLIMADRFCDGNPSNNKIGDSLDNYTEKDLDGRKGGDIEGIISKLDYLQDLGISTLWITPMLENNMYMSYHGYASTDLYKIDPRFGSNELYKKLVDEAHKRDLKIIMDHVSNHIGINHWWIKDLPFDDWINGKPGNHLSANHNKQTFPDIYSPGESVRLTWEGWFTDYMPDLNYKNPFLKKYMIQNTIWWIEYLGIDGIREDTYPYVNQYYMSEWAQSIFNEYPDFNIVAEVWTGEAPFLAAYQRNNKFGMKINSHIPSITDFGFADAIRDFLSGKKNLNSVFDVLAMDYLYYQPEMLMTFIDNHDISRGLFLANEDIEKYKLALTLLLTTRGIPKILYGSEIGIVGDNRHGTIRSTFPGGFTSDKRNAFLDSDRTESENEIFNFTKKLLQIRKSNNAFSEGKLFHFYPFDNLYVYFRISDNQKIMIVINGNDKDKKLNLNDYKETIGEGKKLFDLLSDKFLNLTEMNQITVPKKSSHIFLLSK
;
A
#
# COMPACT_ATOMS: atom_id res chain seq x y z
N LEU A 1 -12.39 31.99 4.35
CA LEU A 1 -12.00 32.48 5.67
C LEU A 1 -10.67 31.83 6.04
N THR A 2 -9.61 32.63 6.05
CA THR A 2 -8.31 32.21 6.58
C THR A 2 -8.20 32.80 7.98
N PRO A 3 -8.21 32.01 9.05
CA PRO A 3 -8.01 32.55 10.37
C PRO A 3 -6.58 33.06 10.53
N ASN A 4 -6.43 34.29 10.95
CA ASN A 4 -5.13 34.86 11.33
C ASN A 4 -4.66 34.41 12.72
N SER A 5 -5.22 33.34 13.28
CA SER A 5 -4.88 32.86 14.62
C SER A 5 -4.59 31.37 14.63
N ASP A 6 -3.59 30.95 15.40
CA ASP A 6 -3.28 29.56 15.71
C ASP A 6 -4.25 28.97 16.77
N GLN A 7 -5.41 29.57 16.97
CA GLN A 7 -6.43 29.12 17.96
C GLN A 7 -7.64 28.49 17.26
N GLU A 8 -8.26 27.54 17.93
CA GLU A 8 -9.55 27.03 17.51
C GLU A 8 -10.59 28.15 17.55
N LEU A 9 -11.41 28.26 16.52
CA LEU A 9 -12.49 29.21 16.40
C LEU A 9 -13.79 28.46 16.06
N SER A 10 -14.87 28.87 16.68
CA SER A 10 -16.20 28.39 16.35
C SER A 10 -17.07 29.59 15.95
N PHE A 11 -17.82 29.44 14.87
CA PHE A 11 -18.78 30.43 14.42
C PHE A 11 -20.00 29.78 13.80
N ASN A 12 -21.13 30.46 13.89
CA ASN A 12 -22.36 30.00 13.28
C ASN A 12 -22.51 30.51 11.86
N LEU A 13 -22.68 29.58 10.91
CA LEU A 13 -23.18 29.89 9.57
C LEU A 13 -24.71 29.94 9.61
N VAL A 14 -25.28 31.09 9.35
CA VAL A 14 -26.72 31.25 9.30
C VAL A 14 -27.18 31.29 7.84
N PHE A 15 -28.02 30.35 7.49
CA PHE A 15 -28.66 30.27 6.18
C PHE A 15 -30.09 30.81 6.33
N SER A 16 -30.45 31.85 5.55
CA SER A 16 -31.77 32.46 5.58
C SER A 16 -32.39 32.47 4.19
N ASN A 17 -33.64 32.07 4.09
CA ASN A 17 -34.43 32.24 2.88
C ASN A 17 -35.47 33.39 2.99
N GLY A 18 -35.31 34.24 4.01
CA GLY A 18 -36.24 35.34 4.30
C GLY A 18 -37.52 34.95 5.06
N ILE A 19 -37.75 33.64 5.26
CA ILE A 19 -38.91 33.09 5.98
C ILE A 19 -38.45 32.26 7.18
N LYS A 20 -37.38 31.51 7.00
CA LYS A 20 -36.80 30.61 8.03
C LYS A 20 -35.29 30.70 8.00
N ASP A 21 -34.71 30.78 9.19
CA ASP A 21 -33.28 30.71 9.39
C ASP A 21 -32.88 29.33 9.92
N THR A 22 -31.76 28.82 9.40
CA THR A 22 -31.11 27.61 9.91
C THR A 22 -29.66 27.94 10.22
N SER A 23 -29.20 27.58 11.39
CA SER A 23 -27.81 27.82 11.83
C SER A 23 -27.05 26.52 11.98
N VAL A 24 -25.82 26.51 11.46
CA VAL A 24 -24.89 25.41 11.62
C VAL A 24 -23.63 25.97 12.26
N GLU A 25 -23.19 25.38 13.38
CA GLU A 25 -21.91 25.70 13.98
C GLU A 25 -20.80 25.17 13.10
N TYR A 26 -19.87 26.04 12.70
CA TYR A 26 -18.67 25.67 11.96
C TYR A 26 -17.44 25.85 12.85
N LYS A 27 -16.66 24.79 13.02
CA LYS A 27 -15.42 24.79 13.81
C LYS A 27 -14.21 24.88 12.89
N LEU A 28 -13.37 25.87 13.09
CA LEU A 28 -12.03 25.92 12.53
C LEU A 28 -11.08 25.31 13.56
N LEU A 29 -10.58 24.13 13.25
CA LEU A 29 -9.64 23.41 14.10
C LEU A 29 -8.26 24.08 14.04
N LYS A 30 -7.55 24.06 15.17
CA LYS A 30 -6.18 24.54 15.23
C LYS A 30 -5.28 23.62 14.41
N ARG A 31 -4.42 24.22 13.56
CA ARG A 31 -3.31 23.48 12.94
C ARG A 31 -2.22 23.20 13.97
N GLU A 32 -1.89 21.94 14.14
CA GLU A 32 -0.76 21.55 14.97
C GLU A 32 0.53 21.67 14.16
N LYS A 33 1.40 22.63 14.53
CA LYS A 33 2.74 22.75 13.99
C LYS A 33 3.64 21.70 14.65
N GLY A 34 4.37 20.89 13.87
CA GLY A 34 5.35 19.96 14.42
C GLY A 34 5.53 18.68 13.62
N LYS A 35 5.98 17.63 14.28
CA LYS A 35 6.44 16.35 13.69
C LYS A 35 5.37 15.48 13.00
N LYS A 36 4.14 15.93 12.90
CA LYS A 36 3.06 15.24 12.17
C LYS A 36 3.28 15.39 10.67
N HIS A 37 2.81 14.43 9.89
CA HIS A 37 2.89 14.41 8.42
C HIS A 37 4.31 14.20 7.88
N GLN A 38 5.05 13.25 8.48
CA GLN A 38 6.47 13.00 8.13
C GLN A 38 6.66 12.36 6.75
N GLY A 39 5.59 11.90 6.11
CA GLY A 39 5.70 11.08 4.91
C GLY A 39 6.27 9.69 5.20
N PHE A 40 6.35 8.88 4.16
CA PHE A 40 6.98 7.56 4.19
C PHE A 40 7.85 7.38 2.96
N ASP A 41 8.91 6.59 3.06
CA ASP A 41 9.89 6.42 2.00
C ASP A 41 10.50 4.99 2.01
N SER A 42 11.61 4.79 1.30
CA SER A 42 12.33 3.52 1.23
C SER A 42 12.88 3.00 2.57
N LYS A 43 12.89 3.81 3.63
CA LYS A 43 13.25 3.38 4.99
C LYS A 43 12.12 2.62 5.66
N ASP A 44 10.90 2.85 5.19
CA ASP A 44 9.70 2.26 5.76
C ASP A 44 9.39 0.89 5.18
N VAL A 45 8.67 0.10 5.97
CA VAL A 45 7.99 -1.11 5.54
C VAL A 45 6.51 -0.95 5.84
N VAL A 46 5.70 -0.99 4.80
CA VAL A 46 4.26 -0.80 4.89
C VAL A 46 3.56 -2.12 5.17
N TYR A 47 2.62 -2.12 6.10
CA TYR A 47 1.73 -3.24 6.38
C TYR A 47 0.30 -2.87 6.03
N LEU A 48 -0.26 -3.55 5.02
CA LEU A 48 -1.63 -3.32 4.56
C LEU A 48 -2.61 -4.09 5.43
N ILE A 49 -3.52 -3.37 6.08
CA ILE A 49 -4.59 -3.92 6.92
C ILE A 49 -5.94 -3.72 6.23
N MET A 50 -6.72 -4.79 6.10
CA MET A 50 -8.16 -4.68 5.92
C MET A 50 -8.82 -4.67 7.30
N ALA A 51 -9.38 -3.52 7.70
CA ALA A 51 -9.93 -3.34 9.04
C ALA A 51 -10.93 -4.43 9.43
N ASP A 52 -11.91 -4.71 8.56
CA ASP A 52 -12.93 -5.73 8.75
C ASP A 52 -12.39 -7.16 8.98
N ARG A 53 -11.15 -7.43 8.54
CA ARG A 53 -10.57 -8.78 8.47
C ARG A 53 -9.43 -9.03 9.44
N PHE A 54 -8.96 -7.99 10.13
CA PHE A 54 -7.77 -8.08 10.94
C PHE A 54 -8.06 -8.47 12.40
N CYS A 55 -8.87 -7.69 13.11
CA CYS A 55 -9.22 -7.95 14.49
C CYS A 55 -10.50 -7.22 14.91
N ASP A 56 -11.42 -7.93 15.55
CA ASP A 56 -12.63 -7.40 16.18
C ASP A 56 -12.32 -7.01 17.63
N GLY A 57 -12.24 -5.70 17.89
CA GLY A 57 -12.00 -5.15 19.22
C GLY A 57 -13.29 -4.81 19.97
N ASN A 58 -14.39 -4.64 19.24
CA ASN A 58 -15.67 -4.25 19.81
C ASN A 58 -16.86 -4.96 19.13
N PRO A 59 -17.20 -6.18 19.52
CA PRO A 59 -18.30 -6.93 18.91
C PRO A 59 -19.67 -6.23 18.95
N SER A 60 -19.82 -5.17 19.75
CA SER A 60 -21.09 -4.45 19.84
C SER A 60 -21.38 -3.57 18.63
N ASN A 61 -20.35 -3.20 17.84
CA ASN A 61 -20.49 -2.40 16.63
C ASN A 61 -20.72 -3.23 15.35
N ASN A 62 -20.66 -4.56 15.42
CA ASN A 62 -20.81 -5.49 14.30
C ASN A 62 -22.18 -5.45 13.64
N LYS A 63 -23.19 -4.95 14.34
CA LYS A 63 -24.56 -4.78 13.85
C LYS A 63 -25.06 -3.39 14.15
N ILE A 64 -25.38 -2.63 13.10
CA ILE A 64 -25.94 -1.29 13.21
C ILE A 64 -27.28 -1.26 12.48
N GLY A 65 -28.32 -0.90 13.22
CA GLY A 65 -29.74 -0.88 12.85
C GLY A 65 -30.08 -0.98 11.37
N ASP A 66 -30.08 0.13 10.66
CA ASP A 66 -30.52 0.24 9.27
C ASP A 66 -29.40 0.03 8.23
N SER A 67 -28.25 -0.53 8.62
CA SER A 67 -27.16 -0.81 7.67
C SER A 67 -27.56 -1.93 6.71
N LEU A 68 -27.28 -1.74 5.43
CA LEU A 68 -27.59 -2.71 4.37
C LEU A 68 -26.72 -3.98 4.48
N ASP A 69 -25.55 -3.88 5.09
CA ASP A 69 -24.58 -4.96 5.27
C ASP A 69 -24.11 -5.00 6.71
N ASN A 70 -24.27 -6.14 7.35
CA ASN A 70 -23.89 -6.38 8.74
C ASN A 70 -23.04 -7.65 8.84
N TYR A 71 -22.55 -7.94 10.04
CA TYR A 71 -21.77 -9.14 10.35
C TYR A 71 -22.43 -10.41 9.86
N THR A 72 -21.65 -11.28 9.21
CA THR A 72 -22.03 -12.63 8.81
C THR A 72 -20.87 -13.61 8.96
N GLU A 73 -21.11 -14.72 9.63
CA GLU A 73 -20.11 -15.77 9.79
C GLU A 73 -19.92 -16.60 8.52
N LYS A 74 -21.02 -16.87 7.79
CA LYS A 74 -21.05 -17.85 6.71
C LYS A 74 -20.59 -17.33 5.35
N ASP A 75 -20.83 -16.06 5.06
CA ASP A 75 -20.47 -15.48 3.78
C ASP A 75 -19.03 -14.98 3.83
N LEU A 76 -18.14 -15.55 3.01
CA LEU A 76 -16.73 -15.14 2.93
C LEU A 76 -16.57 -13.71 2.42
N ASP A 77 -17.50 -13.22 1.61
CA ASP A 77 -17.51 -11.85 1.08
C ASP A 77 -18.35 -10.88 1.93
N GLY A 78 -18.95 -11.35 3.03
CA GLY A 78 -19.65 -10.52 3.99
C GLY A 78 -18.73 -9.95 5.09
N ARG A 79 -19.24 -9.00 5.87
CA ARG A 79 -18.51 -8.40 6.99
C ARG A 79 -18.16 -9.40 8.08
N LYS A 80 -16.96 -9.23 8.66
CA LYS A 80 -16.42 -10.08 9.75
C LYS A 80 -16.31 -9.36 11.09
N GLY A 81 -16.44 -8.04 11.09
CA GLY A 81 -16.51 -7.25 12.33
C GLY A 81 -15.18 -6.73 12.85
N GLY A 82 -14.09 -6.89 12.12
CA GLY A 82 -12.85 -6.21 12.49
C GLY A 82 -13.01 -4.69 12.47
N ASP A 83 -12.32 -3.99 13.37
CA ASP A 83 -12.53 -2.58 13.64
C ASP A 83 -11.26 -1.84 14.12
N ILE A 84 -11.39 -0.54 14.38
CA ILE A 84 -10.29 0.32 14.84
C ILE A 84 -9.79 -0.10 16.23
N GLU A 85 -10.67 -0.51 17.15
CA GLU A 85 -10.27 -0.98 18.49
C GLU A 85 -9.43 -2.25 18.39
N GLY A 86 -9.81 -3.14 17.48
CA GLY A 86 -9.03 -4.34 17.17
C GLY A 86 -7.64 -4.00 16.63
N ILE A 87 -7.54 -3.05 15.70
CA ILE A 87 -6.24 -2.59 15.16
C ILE A 87 -5.38 -2.01 16.29
N ILE A 88 -5.94 -1.12 17.13
CA ILE A 88 -5.22 -0.53 18.28
C ILE A 88 -4.68 -1.62 19.20
N SER A 89 -5.45 -2.68 19.44
CA SER A 89 -5.04 -3.79 20.33
C SER A 89 -3.84 -4.60 19.80
N LYS A 90 -3.50 -4.45 18.50
CA LYS A 90 -2.43 -5.21 17.83
C LYS A 90 -1.23 -4.36 17.41
N LEU A 91 -1.18 -3.09 17.78
CA LEU A 91 -0.06 -2.21 17.43
C LEU A 91 1.28 -2.72 17.97
N ASP A 92 1.30 -3.31 19.17
CA ASP A 92 2.52 -3.88 19.74
C ASP A 92 3.02 -5.11 18.96
N TYR A 93 2.11 -5.95 18.44
CA TYR A 93 2.44 -7.05 17.54
C TYR A 93 3.10 -6.55 16.26
N LEU A 94 2.57 -5.48 15.65
CA LEU A 94 3.10 -4.90 14.42
C LEU A 94 4.47 -4.24 14.64
N GLN A 95 4.64 -3.55 15.77
CA GLN A 95 5.91 -2.97 16.16
C GLN A 95 6.97 -4.06 16.41
N ASP A 96 6.60 -5.15 17.13
CA ASP A 96 7.50 -6.28 17.41
C ASP A 96 7.88 -7.05 16.12
N LEU A 97 6.98 -7.15 15.15
CA LEU A 97 7.29 -7.71 13.84
C LEU A 97 8.35 -6.88 13.10
N GLY A 98 8.39 -5.57 13.32
CA GLY A 98 9.35 -4.65 12.70
C GLY A 98 8.75 -3.77 11.59
N ILE A 99 7.43 -3.64 11.56
CA ILE A 99 6.70 -2.73 10.67
C ILE A 99 6.93 -1.28 11.12
N SER A 100 6.97 -0.36 10.18
CA SER A 100 7.10 1.08 10.46
C SER A 100 5.90 1.91 10.00
N THR A 101 5.05 1.37 9.11
CA THR A 101 3.96 2.14 8.51
C THR A 101 2.75 1.23 8.28
N LEU A 102 1.57 1.70 8.64
CA LEU A 102 0.30 0.99 8.44
C LEU A 102 -0.48 1.66 7.30
N TRP A 103 -0.86 0.91 6.29
CA TRP A 103 -1.87 1.30 5.32
C TRP A 103 -3.16 0.56 5.65
N ILE A 104 -4.22 1.29 5.95
CA ILE A 104 -5.51 0.74 6.30
C ILE A 104 -6.47 1.00 5.15
N THR A 105 -7.19 -0.05 4.68
CA THR A 105 -8.22 0.09 3.64
C THR A 105 -9.27 1.13 4.03
N PRO A 106 -10.07 1.69 3.10
CA PRO A 106 -10.93 2.83 3.40
C PRO A 106 -11.88 2.56 4.56
N MET A 107 -11.89 3.47 5.53
CA MET A 107 -12.72 3.37 6.74
C MET A 107 -13.88 4.34 6.77
N LEU A 108 -14.06 5.14 5.71
CA LEU A 108 -15.21 6.03 5.58
C LEU A 108 -16.52 5.26 5.52
N GLU A 109 -17.60 5.88 5.95
CA GLU A 109 -18.93 5.27 5.93
C GLU A 109 -19.24 4.68 4.56
N ASN A 110 -19.62 3.42 4.56
CA ASN A 110 -19.93 2.65 3.36
C ASN A 110 -21.21 1.84 3.57
N ASN A 111 -22.37 2.51 3.54
CA ASN A 111 -23.66 1.83 3.69
C ASN A 111 -24.14 1.26 2.36
N MET A 112 -23.43 0.24 1.90
CA MET A 112 -23.64 -0.50 0.66
C MET A 112 -23.75 -2.01 0.93
N TYR A 113 -24.16 -2.79 -0.03
CA TYR A 113 -23.97 -4.24 0.01
C TYR A 113 -22.50 -4.59 -0.22
N MET A 114 -22.01 -5.65 0.42
CA MET A 114 -20.61 -6.09 0.39
C MET A 114 -19.64 -4.96 0.81
N SER A 115 -20.06 -4.14 1.77
CA SER A 115 -19.43 -2.88 2.12
C SER A 115 -18.12 -3.00 2.90
N TYR A 116 -17.74 -4.20 3.32
CA TYR A 116 -16.55 -4.45 4.15
C TYR A 116 -15.23 -3.92 3.57
N HIS A 117 -15.16 -3.78 2.25
CA HIS A 117 -13.95 -3.30 1.60
C HIS A 117 -13.74 -1.78 1.71
N GLY A 118 -14.79 -0.99 1.92
CA GLY A 118 -14.72 0.46 2.16
C GLY A 118 -14.70 1.36 0.91
N TYR A 119 -14.51 0.81 -0.31
CA TYR A 119 -14.25 1.62 -1.52
C TYR A 119 -15.46 2.33 -2.13
N ALA A 120 -16.66 2.20 -1.58
CA ALA A 120 -17.87 2.87 -2.08
C ALA A 120 -18.50 3.78 -1.01
N SER A 121 -17.78 4.84 -0.63
CA SER A 121 -18.13 5.70 0.50
C SER A 121 -19.51 6.37 0.33
N THR A 122 -20.30 6.37 1.40
CA THR A 122 -21.62 7.04 1.47
C THR A 122 -21.60 8.33 2.27
N ASP A 123 -20.48 8.61 2.96
CA ASP A 123 -20.16 9.89 3.59
C ASP A 123 -18.65 10.09 3.59
N LEU A 124 -18.17 11.24 3.10
CA LEU A 124 -16.75 11.55 2.95
C LEU A 124 -16.11 12.20 4.19
N TYR A 125 -16.90 12.49 5.24
CA TYR A 125 -16.42 13.11 6.49
C TYR A 125 -16.68 12.26 7.73
N LYS A 126 -17.21 11.04 7.56
CA LYS A 126 -17.60 10.18 8.65
C LYS A 126 -16.99 8.80 8.52
N ILE A 127 -16.39 8.31 9.59
CA ILE A 127 -15.95 6.93 9.70
C ILE A 127 -17.17 6.01 9.80
N ASP A 128 -17.11 4.86 9.12
CA ASP A 128 -18.14 3.83 9.21
C ASP A 128 -18.32 3.41 10.67
N PRO A 129 -19.54 3.52 11.21
CA PRO A 129 -19.78 3.24 12.63
C PRO A 129 -19.50 1.77 13.01
N ARG A 130 -19.41 0.86 12.02
CA ARG A 130 -18.97 -0.54 12.21
C ARG A 130 -17.46 -0.66 12.35
N PHE A 131 -16.70 0.37 12.01
CA PHE A 131 -15.26 0.49 12.30
C PHE A 131 -14.99 1.35 13.54
N GLY A 132 -15.94 2.24 13.92
CA GLY A 132 -15.79 3.14 15.06
C GLY A 132 -16.26 4.55 14.80
N SER A 133 -15.44 5.54 15.13
CA SER A 133 -15.73 6.96 14.95
C SER A 133 -14.52 7.75 14.45
N ASN A 134 -14.74 9.01 14.06
CA ASN A 134 -13.66 9.92 13.68
C ASN A 134 -12.63 10.07 14.82
N GLU A 135 -13.12 10.24 16.06
CA GLU A 135 -12.28 10.37 17.26
C GLU A 135 -11.48 9.10 17.54
N LEU A 136 -12.09 7.94 17.29
CA LEU A 136 -11.41 6.66 17.47
C LEU A 136 -10.32 6.46 16.41
N TYR A 137 -10.55 6.89 15.17
CA TYR A 137 -9.50 6.86 14.14
C TYR A 137 -8.36 7.80 14.49
N LYS A 138 -8.65 9.00 14.98
CA LYS A 138 -7.62 9.91 15.50
C LYS A 138 -6.82 9.25 16.63
N LYS A 139 -7.50 8.58 17.57
CA LYS A 139 -6.84 7.82 18.63
C LYS A 139 -5.93 6.71 18.09
N LEU A 140 -6.34 5.99 17.04
CA LEU A 140 -5.49 4.99 16.38
C LEU A 140 -4.20 5.63 15.86
N VAL A 141 -4.29 6.78 15.17
CA VAL A 141 -3.11 7.50 14.69
C VAL A 141 -2.20 7.92 15.85
N ASP A 142 -2.78 8.50 16.90
CA ASP A 142 -2.02 8.92 18.08
C ASP A 142 -1.33 7.73 18.79
N GLU A 143 -1.99 6.56 18.90
CA GLU A 143 -1.41 5.34 19.48
C GLU A 143 -0.35 4.70 18.58
N ALA A 144 -0.51 4.77 17.27
CA ALA A 144 0.50 4.33 16.31
C ALA A 144 1.76 5.19 16.41
N HIS A 145 1.61 6.51 16.43
CA HIS A 145 2.73 7.45 16.55
C HIS A 145 3.53 7.29 17.86
N LYS A 146 2.89 6.93 18.97
CA LYS A 146 3.60 6.59 20.23
C LYS A 146 4.53 5.39 20.10
N ARG A 147 4.32 4.56 19.07
CA ARG A 147 5.10 3.36 18.75
C ARG A 147 6.02 3.55 17.55
N ASP A 148 6.21 4.79 17.11
CA ASP A 148 6.94 5.14 15.87
C ASP A 148 6.37 4.47 14.62
N LEU A 149 5.06 4.19 14.60
CA LEU A 149 4.33 3.68 13.46
C LEU A 149 3.63 4.81 12.73
N LYS A 150 3.87 4.96 11.44
CA LYS A 150 3.20 5.91 10.55
C LYS A 150 1.87 5.36 10.06
N ILE A 151 0.95 6.24 9.66
CA ILE A 151 -0.36 5.87 9.12
C ILE A 151 -0.55 6.43 7.71
N ILE A 152 -0.92 5.54 6.78
CA ILE A 152 -1.38 5.86 5.44
C ILE A 152 -2.90 5.65 5.40
N MET A 153 -3.62 6.71 5.05
CA MET A 153 -5.06 6.64 4.78
C MET A 153 -5.30 6.20 3.33
N ASP A 154 -6.19 5.25 3.13
CA ASP A 154 -6.69 4.91 1.80
C ASP A 154 -7.76 5.92 1.38
N HIS A 155 -7.55 6.59 0.27
CA HIS A 155 -8.36 7.70 -0.22
C HIS A 155 -8.92 7.36 -1.60
N VAL A 156 -10.19 7.69 -1.83
CA VAL A 156 -10.91 7.39 -3.06
C VAL A 156 -11.43 8.69 -3.66
N SER A 157 -10.74 9.20 -4.69
CA SER A 157 -11.17 10.41 -5.40
C SER A 157 -12.07 10.12 -6.61
N ASN A 158 -12.01 8.91 -7.16
CA ASN A 158 -12.66 8.61 -8.43
C ASN A 158 -14.18 8.63 -8.34
N HIS A 159 -14.74 8.05 -7.29
CA HIS A 159 -16.17 7.77 -7.20
C HIS A 159 -16.68 7.80 -5.75
N ILE A 160 -17.98 7.76 -5.61
CA ILE A 160 -18.71 7.54 -4.35
C ILE A 160 -19.61 6.31 -4.47
N GLY A 161 -20.16 5.83 -3.37
CA GLY A 161 -21.17 4.78 -3.39
C GLY A 161 -22.52 5.30 -3.92
N ILE A 162 -23.27 4.45 -4.63
CA ILE A 162 -24.60 4.80 -5.16
C ILE A 162 -25.60 5.23 -4.07
N ASN A 163 -25.35 4.83 -2.82
CA ASN A 163 -26.17 5.22 -1.67
C ASN A 163 -25.66 6.50 -0.96
N HIS A 164 -24.65 7.15 -1.49
CA HIS A 164 -24.22 8.45 -0.97
C HIS A 164 -25.40 9.43 -1.02
N TRP A 165 -25.58 10.20 0.04
CA TRP A 165 -26.70 11.13 0.16
C TRP A 165 -26.77 12.16 -0.98
N TRP A 166 -25.64 12.49 -1.62
CA TRP A 166 -25.61 13.33 -2.83
C TRP A 166 -26.44 12.77 -3.98
N ILE A 167 -26.56 11.45 -4.11
CA ILE A 167 -27.33 10.86 -5.22
C ILE A 167 -28.82 11.24 -5.14
N LYS A 168 -29.32 11.53 -3.94
CA LYS A 168 -30.69 12.01 -3.72
C LYS A 168 -30.83 13.53 -3.87
N ASP A 169 -29.76 14.28 -3.59
CA ASP A 169 -29.75 15.74 -3.57
C ASP A 169 -28.34 16.24 -3.93
N LEU A 170 -28.06 16.32 -5.25
CA LEU A 170 -26.77 16.76 -5.76
C LEU A 170 -26.54 18.24 -5.44
N PRO A 171 -25.36 18.64 -4.94
CA PRO A 171 -25.01 20.06 -4.75
C PRO A 171 -25.09 20.88 -6.05
N PHE A 172 -24.80 20.26 -7.19
CA PHE A 172 -24.94 20.79 -8.55
C PHE A 172 -25.33 19.64 -9.49
N ASP A 173 -26.12 19.92 -10.55
CA ASP A 173 -26.58 18.91 -11.51
C ASP A 173 -25.44 18.15 -12.20
N ASP A 174 -24.26 18.77 -12.30
CA ASP A 174 -23.04 18.23 -12.90
C ASP A 174 -22.00 17.75 -11.86
N TRP A 175 -22.42 17.40 -10.63
CA TRP A 175 -21.52 16.93 -9.57
C TRP A 175 -20.93 15.55 -9.84
N ILE A 176 -21.68 14.72 -10.54
CA ILE A 176 -21.27 13.38 -11.01
C ILE A 176 -21.40 13.30 -12.53
N ASN A 177 -20.64 12.40 -13.15
CA ASN A 177 -20.76 12.09 -14.57
C ASN A 177 -21.93 11.13 -14.80
N GLY A 178 -22.95 11.57 -15.55
CA GLY A 178 -24.17 10.79 -15.77
C GLY A 178 -25.12 10.78 -14.55
N LYS A 179 -25.95 9.75 -14.45
CA LYS A 179 -26.90 9.54 -13.35
C LYS A 179 -27.25 8.06 -13.22
N PRO A 180 -27.82 7.61 -12.08
CA PRO A 180 -28.26 6.23 -11.92
C PRO A 180 -29.11 5.75 -13.10
N GLY A 181 -28.74 4.61 -13.68
CA GLY A 181 -29.41 4.00 -14.84
C GLY A 181 -29.13 4.70 -16.19
N ASN A 182 -28.35 5.79 -16.23
CA ASN A 182 -27.95 6.45 -17.49
C ASN A 182 -26.57 7.12 -17.34
N HIS A 183 -25.55 6.31 -17.40
CA HIS A 183 -24.13 6.70 -17.31
C HIS A 183 -23.29 5.93 -18.31
N LEU A 184 -22.07 6.38 -18.54
CA LEU A 184 -21.06 5.63 -19.27
C LEU A 184 -20.34 4.68 -18.31
N SER A 185 -19.95 3.50 -18.79
CA SER A 185 -19.06 2.60 -18.05
C SER A 185 -17.62 2.92 -18.36
N ALA A 186 -16.74 2.87 -17.36
CA ALA A 186 -15.31 3.01 -17.57
C ALA A 186 -14.78 1.89 -18.49
N ASN A 187 -13.84 2.23 -19.35
CA ASN A 187 -13.21 1.24 -20.24
C ASN A 187 -12.10 0.42 -19.55
N HIS A 188 -11.78 0.73 -18.29
CA HIS A 188 -10.73 0.09 -17.47
C HIS A 188 -9.34 0.04 -18.13
N ASN A 189 -9.06 0.92 -19.07
CA ASN A 189 -7.78 0.99 -19.77
C ASN A 189 -6.91 2.13 -19.23
N LYS A 190 -5.98 1.79 -18.33
CA LYS A 190 -5.06 2.73 -17.68
C LYS A 190 -4.03 3.34 -18.63
N GLN A 191 -3.79 2.71 -19.78
CA GLN A 191 -2.83 3.17 -20.79
C GLN A 191 -3.35 4.31 -21.64
N THR A 192 -4.65 4.55 -21.68
CA THR A 192 -5.26 5.55 -22.58
C THR A 192 -4.71 6.96 -22.41
N PHE A 193 -4.41 7.39 -21.19
CA PHE A 193 -3.88 8.74 -20.96
C PHE A 193 -2.40 8.87 -21.34
N PRO A 194 -1.49 7.95 -20.96
CA PRO A 194 -0.10 7.98 -21.40
C PRO A 194 0.10 7.70 -22.90
N ASP A 195 -0.80 6.96 -23.51
CA ASP A 195 -0.71 6.62 -24.94
C ASP A 195 -0.96 7.86 -25.81
N ILE A 196 0.06 8.24 -26.58
CA ILE A 196 0.03 9.41 -27.47
C ILE A 196 -0.93 9.23 -28.67
N TYR A 197 -1.34 8.01 -28.97
CA TYR A 197 -2.26 7.66 -30.07
C TYR A 197 -3.68 7.43 -29.59
N SER A 198 -3.95 7.44 -28.28
CA SER A 198 -5.29 7.24 -27.75
C SER A 198 -6.23 8.35 -28.21
N PRO A 199 -7.40 7.99 -28.78
CA PRO A 199 -8.44 8.96 -29.09
C PRO A 199 -8.95 9.64 -27.81
N GLY A 200 -9.30 10.93 -27.90
CA GLY A 200 -9.84 11.69 -26.76
C GLY A 200 -11.07 11.04 -26.12
N GLU A 201 -11.89 10.35 -26.92
CA GLU A 201 -13.05 9.61 -26.41
C GLU A 201 -12.64 8.43 -25.51
N SER A 202 -11.56 7.72 -25.84
CA SER A 202 -11.07 6.62 -24.99
C SER A 202 -10.57 7.15 -23.64
N VAL A 203 -9.87 8.30 -23.64
CA VAL A 203 -9.46 8.98 -22.41
C VAL A 203 -10.68 9.43 -21.60
N ARG A 204 -11.69 10.01 -22.30
CA ARG A 204 -12.93 10.44 -21.68
C ARG A 204 -13.68 9.27 -21.01
N LEU A 205 -13.78 8.12 -21.64
CA LEU A 205 -14.41 6.93 -21.07
C LEU A 205 -13.66 6.41 -19.83
N THR A 206 -12.32 6.58 -19.79
CA THR A 206 -11.55 6.22 -18.60
C THR A 206 -11.88 7.16 -17.42
N TRP A 207 -12.02 8.48 -17.67
CA TRP A 207 -12.12 9.51 -16.63
C TRP A 207 -13.54 9.92 -16.24
N GLU A 208 -14.54 9.62 -17.07
CA GLU A 208 -15.94 10.02 -16.89
C GLU A 208 -16.89 8.81 -16.83
N GLY A 209 -16.37 7.62 -17.08
CA GLY A 209 -17.14 6.38 -16.97
C GLY A 209 -17.21 5.90 -15.53
N TRP A 210 -18.37 5.46 -15.08
CA TRP A 210 -18.52 4.85 -13.77
C TRP A 210 -17.68 3.58 -13.66
N PHE A 211 -16.95 3.45 -12.56
CA PHE A 211 -16.09 2.28 -12.31
C PHE A 211 -16.89 0.99 -12.28
N THR A 212 -18.04 1.02 -11.62
CA THR A 212 -19.13 0.02 -11.68
C THR A 212 -20.47 0.75 -11.59
N ASP A 213 -21.58 0.06 -11.85
CA ASP A 213 -22.94 0.61 -11.73
C ASP A 213 -23.27 1.12 -10.31
N TYR A 214 -22.51 0.71 -9.31
CA TYR A 214 -22.67 1.08 -7.90
C TYR A 214 -21.70 2.17 -7.43
N MET A 215 -20.82 2.65 -8.32
CA MET A 215 -19.77 3.62 -8.01
C MET A 215 -19.85 4.81 -8.96
N PRO A 216 -20.80 5.76 -8.70
CA PRO A 216 -20.96 7.00 -9.46
C PRO A 216 -19.66 7.80 -9.53
N ASP A 217 -19.23 8.10 -10.75
CA ASP A 217 -18.02 8.84 -11.03
C ASP A 217 -18.16 10.33 -10.72
N LEU A 218 -17.14 10.93 -10.10
CA LEU A 218 -17.11 12.33 -9.69
C LEU A 218 -16.65 13.23 -10.85
N ASN A 219 -17.43 14.27 -11.18
CA ASN A 219 -17.17 15.14 -12.31
C ASN A 219 -16.19 16.28 -11.98
N TYR A 220 -14.92 16.06 -12.14
CA TYR A 220 -13.88 17.06 -11.91
C TYR A 220 -13.79 18.19 -12.97
N LYS A 221 -14.76 18.32 -13.86
CA LYS A 221 -14.97 19.55 -14.64
C LYS A 221 -15.64 20.63 -13.78
N ASN A 222 -16.39 20.24 -12.73
CA ASN A 222 -17.00 21.16 -11.79
C ASN A 222 -15.93 21.74 -10.84
N PRO A 223 -15.71 23.06 -10.82
CA PRO A 223 -14.66 23.68 -10.01
C PRO A 223 -14.94 23.64 -8.50
N PHE A 224 -16.22 23.55 -8.10
CA PHE A 224 -16.59 23.46 -6.69
C PHE A 224 -16.32 22.06 -6.15
N LEU A 225 -16.55 21.01 -6.95
CA LEU A 225 -16.19 19.64 -6.59
C LEU A 225 -14.66 19.49 -6.41
N LYS A 226 -13.87 20.01 -7.36
CA LYS A 226 -12.40 20.03 -7.21
C LYS A 226 -11.99 20.62 -5.87
N LYS A 227 -12.50 21.81 -5.55
CA LYS A 227 -12.17 22.50 -4.30
C LYS A 227 -12.63 21.72 -3.08
N TYR A 228 -13.83 21.15 -3.13
CA TYR A 228 -14.38 20.33 -2.06
C TYR A 228 -13.49 19.13 -1.75
N MET A 229 -13.07 18.37 -2.76
CA MET A 229 -12.25 17.18 -2.57
C MET A 229 -10.83 17.51 -2.09
N ILE A 230 -10.21 18.58 -2.60
CA ILE A 230 -8.90 19.06 -2.07
C ILE A 230 -9.03 19.42 -0.59
N GLN A 231 -10.08 20.14 -0.21
CA GLN A 231 -10.30 20.54 1.18
C GLN A 231 -10.68 19.37 2.08
N ASN A 232 -11.43 18.38 1.57
CA ASN A 232 -11.74 17.15 2.29
C ASN A 232 -10.44 16.38 2.61
N THR A 233 -9.55 16.24 1.63
CA THR A 233 -8.26 15.58 1.84
C THR A 233 -7.41 16.29 2.88
N ILE A 234 -7.25 17.62 2.76
CA ILE A 234 -6.52 18.44 3.72
C ILE A 234 -7.13 18.36 5.12
N TRP A 235 -8.48 18.33 5.21
CA TRP A 235 -9.17 18.18 6.48
C TRP A 235 -8.83 16.84 7.17
N TRP A 236 -8.82 15.74 6.43
CA TRP A 236 -8.45 14.43 6.98
C TRP A 236 -6.98 14.39 7.42
N ILE A 237 -6.07 14.96 6.62
CA ILE A 237 -4.65 15.06 6.98
C ILE A 237 -4.48 15.80 8.31
N GLU A 238 -5.12 16.96 8.46
CA GLU A 238 -5.05 17.77 9.68
C GLU A 238 -5.75 17.13 10.87
N TYR A 239 -6.98 16.64 10.64
CA TYR A 239 -7.80 16.08 11.72
C TYR A 239 -7.16 14.84 12.35
N LEU A 240 -6.65 13.94 11.51
CA LEU A 240 -6.06 12.68 11.96
C LEU A 240 -4.57 12.81 12.32
N GLY A 241 -3.83 13.65 11.62
CA GLY A 241 -2.38 13.73 11.72
C GLY A 241 -1.66 12.60 10.97
N ILE A 242 -2.23 12.09 9.88
CA ILE A 242 -1.66 10.99 9.09
C ILE A 242 -0.36 11.39 8.36
N ASP A 243 0.41 10.39 7.96
CA ASP A 243 1.73 10.54 7.35
C ASP A 243 1.72 10.32 5.84
N GLY A 244 0.66 9.78 5.29
CA GLY A 244 0.56 9.55 3.86
C GLY A 244 -0.84 9.18 3.41
N ILE A 245 -0.99 9.13 2.09
CA ILE A 245 -2.20 8.70 1.40
C ILE A 245 -1.84 7.61 0.40
N ARG A 246 -2.70 6.59 0.32
CA ARG A 246 -2.81 5.74 -0.86
C ARG A 246 -4.01 6.20 -1.65
N GLU A 247 -3.80 6.62 -2.87
CA GLU A 247 -4.87 7.05 -3.77
C GLU A 247 -5.36 5.89 -4.62
N ASP A 248 -6.62 5.52 -4.42
CA ASP A 248 -7.30 4.43 -5.10
C ASP A 248 -7.56 4.76 -6.58
N THR A 249 -7.51 3.72 -7.43
CA THR A 249 -7.90 3.82 -8.85
C THR A 249 -7.37 5.07 -9.58
N TYR A 250 -6.16 5.52 -9.25
CA TYR A 250 -5.58 6.80 -9.67
C TYR A 250 -5.70 7.10 -11.18
N PRO A 251 -5.48 6.15 -12.12
CA PRO A 251 -5.57 6.42 -13.56
C PRO A 251 -6.98 6.74 -14.07
N TYR A 252 -8.01 6.43 -13.30
CA TYR A 252 -9.41 6.64 -13.68
C TYR A 252 -9.90 8.05 -13.36
N VAL A 253 -9.18 8.78 -12.52
CA VAL A 253 -9.50 10.17 -12.19
C VAL A 253 -8.92 11.11 -13.26
N ASN A 254 -9.57 12.24 -13.50
CA ASN A 254 -9.04 13.28 -14.40
C ASN A 254 -7.62 13.71 -13.94
N GLN A 255 -6.61 13.43 -14.75
CA GLN A 255 -5.21 13.62 -14.38
C GLN A 255 -4.80 15.09 -14.23
N TYR A 256 -5.52 16.03 -14.88
CA TYR A 256 -5.29 17.46 -14.65
C TYR A 256 -5.73 17.87 -13.25
N TYR A 257 -6.87 17.33 -12.79
CA TYR A 257 -7.32 17.52 -11.41
C TYR A 257 -6.36 16.85 -10.41
N MET A 258 -5.91 15.62 -10.68
CA MET A 258 -5.01 14.90 -9.77
C MET A 258 -3.67 15.62 -9.61
N SER A 259 -3.16 16.24 -10.66
CA SER A 259 -1.98 17.11 -10.58
C SER A 259 -2.22 18.32 -9.66
N GLU A 260 -3.36 19.00 -9.80
CA GLU A 260 -3.76 20.15 -8.96
C GLU A 260 -3.96 19.72 -7.49
N TRP A 261 -4.61 18.57 -7.28
CA TRP A 261 -4.86 17.99 -5.97
C TRP A 261 -3.53 17.66 -5.26
N ALA A 262 -2.65 16.90 -5.91
CA ALA A 262 -1.36 16.53 -5.34
C ALA A 262 -0.50 17.76 -5.03
N GLN A 263 -0.41 18.73 -5.95
CA GLN A 263 0.31 19.96 -5.73
C GLN A 263 -0.24 20.77 -4.55
N SER A 264 -1.58 20.82 -4.39
CA SER A 264 -2.21 21.50 -3.26
C SER A 264 -1.83 20.87 -1.92
N ILE A 265 -1.74 19.55 -1.86
CA ILE A 265 -1.30 18.83 -0.67
C ILE A 265 0.19 19.11 -0.37
N PHE A 266 1.06 18.99 -1.38
CA PHE A 266 2.50 19.23 -1.18
C PHE A 266 2.86 20.68 -0.88
N ASN A 267 2.03 21.64 -1.30
CA ASN A 267 2.21 23.05 -0.90
C ASN A 267 1.95 23.26 0.60
N GLU A 268 1.05 22.47 1.20
CA GLU A 268 0.76 22.50 2.63
C GLU A 268 1.67 21.58 3.44
N TYR A 269 2.05 20.42 2.89
CA TYR A 269 2.81 19.36 3.54
C TYR A 269 3.95 18.87 2.63
N PRO A 270 5.09 19.61 2.57
CA PRO A 270 6.19 19.30 1.64
C PRO A 270 6.83 17.92 1.82
N ASP A 271 6.83 17.40 3.06
CA ASP A 271 7.42 16.10 3.43
C ASP A 271 6.43 14.93 3.35
N PHE A 272 5.17 15.21 3.01
CA PHE A 272 4.14 14.18 2.87
C PHE A 272 4.42 13.22 1.71
N ASN A 273 3.90 12.01 1.74
CA ASN A 273 3.96 11.11 0.60
C ASN A 273 2.57 10.59 0.19
N ILE A 274 2.40 10.45 -1.11
CA ILE A 274 1.22 9.88 -1.74
C ILE A 274 1.68 8.72 -2.61
N VAL A 275 1.09 7.54 -2.40
CA VAL A 275 1.24 6.41 -3.30
C VAL A 275 -0.03 6.23 -4.13
N ALA A 276 0.10 6.35 -5.45
CA ALA A 276 -1.01 6.16 -6.38
C ALA A 276 -1.11 4.69 -6.80
N GLU A 277 -2.32 4.14 -6.79
CA GLU A 277 -2.56 2.84 -7.36
C GLU A 277 -2.62 2.93 -8.89
N VAL A 278 -1.64 2.32 -9.54
CA VAL A 278 -1.60 2.19 -10.99
C VAL A 278 -1.46 0.72 -11.35
N TRP A 279 -2.58 0.06 -11.61
CA TRP A 279 -2.60 -1.38 -11.84
C TRP A 279 -2.24 -1.74 -13.28
N THR A 280 -0.96 -1.72 -13.59
CA THR A 280 -0.36 -2.24 -14.82
C THR A 280 1.05 -2.77 -14.51
N GLY A 281 1.43 -3.90 -15.12
CA GLY A 281 2.77 -4.47 -14.98
C GLY A 281 3.83 -3.84 -15.91
N GLU A 282 3.42 -2.96 -16.82
CA GLU A 282 4.28 -2.41 -17.87
C GLU A 282 4.98 -1.13 -17.41
N ALA A 283 6.27 -1.22 -17.17
CA ALA A 283 7.08 -0.13 -16.62
C ALA A 283 6.93 1.23 -17.34
N PRO A 284 6.83 1.32 -18.68
CA PRO A 284 6.63 2.61 -19.37
C PRO A 284 5.33 3.30 -18.96
N PHE A 285 4.23 2.55 -18.82
CA PHE A 285 2.95 3.10 -18.40
C PHE A 285 2.93 3.43 -16.91
N LEU A 286 3.54 2.60 -16.07
CA LEU A 286 3.71 2.91 -14.64
C LEU A 286 4.49 4.21 -14.46
N ALA A 287 5.66 4.31 -15.08
CA ALA A 287 6.54 5.48 -14.96
C ALA A 287 5.86 6.78 -15.40
N ALA A 288 4.90 6.70 -16.34
CA ALA A 288 4.14 7.85 -16.80
C ALA A 288 3.35 8.56 -15.69
N TYR A 289 2.95 7.85 -14.66
CA TYR A 289 2.16 8.39 -13.54
C TYR A 289 3.02 8.90 -12.36
N GLN A 290 4.34 8.63 -12.37
CA GLN A 290 5.22 9.21 -11.34
C GLN A 290 5.56 10.68 -11.65
N ARG A 291 5.76 11.50 -10.61
CA ARG A 291 6.19 12.91 -10.77
C ARG A 291 7.45 13.03 -11.63
N ASN A 292 7.60 14.18 -12.28
CA ASN A 292 8.77 14.52 -13.11
C ASN A 292 9.12 13.44 -14.15
N ASN A 293 8.09 12.81 -14.71
CA ASN A 293 8.26 11.76 -15.71
C ASN A 293 9.20 12.19 -16.83
N LYS A 294 10.12 11.29 -17.22
CA LYS A 294 11.17 11.58 -18.22
C LYS A 294 10.68 11.44 -19.67
N PHE A 295 9.53 10.82 -19.91
CA PHE A 295 9.12 10.33 -21.21
C PHE A 295 7.75 10.83 -21.66
N GLY A 296 7.53 12.13 -21.54
CA GLY A 296 6.52 12.79 -22.35
C GLY A 296 5.09 12.84 -21.82
N MET A 297 4.87 12.73 -20.51
CA MET A 297 3.58 13.10 -19.97
C MET A 297 3.28 14.59 -20.23
N LYS A 298 2.05 14.87 -20.64
CA LYS A 298 1.56 16.23 -20.89
C LYS A 298 1.52 17.10 -19.65
N ILE A 299 1.55 16.49 -18.48
CA ILE A 299 1.45 17.13 -17.16
C ILE A 299 2.39 16.44 -16.16
N ASN A 300 2.80 17.16 -15.12
CA ASN A 300 3.46 16.57 -13.97
C ASN A 300 2.40 16.09 -12.97
N SER A 301 2.41 14.81 -12.61
CA SER A 301 1.48 14.25 -11.63
C SER A 301 1.71 14.79 -10.21
N HIS A 302 2.91 15.24 -9.91
CA HIS A 302 3.42 15.54 -8.57
C HIS A 302 3.45 14.34 -7.59
N ILE A 303 3.04 13.14 -8.02
CA ILE A 303 2.98 11.92 -7.21
C ILE A 303 4.36 11.30 -7.07
N PRO A 304 4.92 11.18 -5.84
CA PRO A 304 6.24 10.59 -5.63
C PRO A 304 6.25 9.08 -5.81
N SER A 305 5.22 8.40 -5.28
CA SER A 305 5.16 6.94 -5.20
C SER A 305 4.00 6.38 -6.01
N ILE A 306 4.24 5.24 -6.66
CA ILE A 306 3.21 4.45 -7.35
C ILE A 306 3.36 2.98 -6.97
N THR A 307 2.28 2.21 -7.05
CA THR A 307 2.31 0.77 -6.80
C THR A 307 3.07 0.04 -7.92
N ASP A 308 4.07 -0.75 -7.57
CA ASP A 308 4.94 -1.45 -8.53
C ASP A 308 4.36 -2.82 -8.90
N PHE A 309 3.33 -2.81 -9.73
CA PHE A 309 2.76 -4.05 -10.27
C PHE A 309 3.73 -4.81 -11.17
N GLY A 310 4.66 -4.12 -11.84
CA GLY A 310 5.69 -4.79 -12.64
C GLY A 310 6.57 -5.71 -11.80
N PHE A 311 7.06 -5.22 -10.66
CA PHE A 311 7.82 -6.02 -9.71
C PHE A 311 6.99 -7.14 -9.07
N ALA A 312 5.74 -6.83 -8.70
CA ALA A 312 4.81 -7.82 -8.17
C ALA A 312 4.57 -8.96 -9.16
N ASP A 313 4.25 -8.65 -10.41
CA ASP A 313 4.01 -9.64 -11.47
C ASP A 313 5.25 -10.53 -11.71
N ALA A 314 6.46 -9.94 -11.72
CA ALA A 314 7.69 -10.68 -11.90
C ALA A 314 7.94 -11.69 -10.76
N ILE A 315 7.74 -11.30 -9.51
CA ILE A 315 7.85 -12.22 -8.35
C ILE A 315 6.75 -13.29 -8.41
N ARG A 316 5.53 -12.93 -8.77
CA ARG A 316 4.39 -13.85 -8.87
C ARG A 316 4.58 -14.88 -9.98
N ASP A 317 5.14 -14.48 -11.12
CA ASP A 317 5.53 -15.39 -12.20
C ASP A 317 6.63 -16.35 -11.75
N PHE A 318 7.59 -15.90 -10.94
CA PHE A 318 8.59 -16.75 -10.30
C PHE A 318 7.93 -17.73 -9.31
N LEU A 319 7.08 -17.27 -8.41
CA LEU A 319 6.39 -18.10 -7.41
C LEU A 319 5.53 -19.18 -8.07
N SER A 320 4.80 -18.85 -9.11
CA SER A 320 3.94 -19.79 -9.85
C SER A 320 4.73 -20.75 -10.79
N GLY A 321 6.04 -20.52 -10.94
CA GLY A 321 6.88 -21.31 -11.85
C GLY A 321 6.69 -20.99 -13.34
N LYS A 322 5.97 -19.92 -13.68
CA LYS A 322 5.83 -19.46 -15.07
C LYS A 322 7.12 -18.89 -15.63
N LYS A 323 7.88 -18.20 -14.79
CA LYS A 323 9.20 -17.66 -15.14
C LYS A 323 10.20 -17.95 -14.02
N ASN A 324 11.48 -17.76 -14.33
CA ASN A 324 12.58 -17.83 -13.38
C ASN A 324 12.95 -16.43 -12.84
N LEU A 325 14.04 -16.31 -12.08
CA LEU A 325 14.51 -15.06 -11.49
C LEU A 325 14.93 -14.00 -12.53
N ASN A 326 15.09 -14.35 -13.80
CA ASN A 326 15.36 -13.38 -14.87
C ASN A 326 14.23 -12.37 -15.01
N SER A 327 12.96 -12.76 -14.75
CA SER A 327 11.83 -11.80 -14.80
C SER A 327 11.96 -10.67 -13.79
N VAL A 328 12.52 -10.96 -12.62
CA VAL A 328 12.77 -9.94 -11.57
C VAL A 328 13.90 -9.00 -12.02
N PHE A 329 14.98 -9.58 -12.58
CA PHE A 329 16.07 -8.79 -13.17
C PHE A 329 15.56 -7.85 -14.27
N ASP A 330 14.76 -8.36 -15.22
CA ASP A 330 14.26 -7.62 -16.37
C ASP A 330 13.43 -6.40 -15.94
N VAL A 331 12.59 -6.55 -14.91
CA VAL A 331 11.79 -5.43 -14.36
C VAL A 331 12.68 -4.41 -13.66
N LEU A 332 13.63 -4.83 -12.83
CA LEU A 332 14.56 -3.92 -12.14
C LEU A 332 15.49 -3.21 -13.13
N ALA A 333 15.85 -3.85 -14.25
CA ALA A 333 16.62 -3.23 -15.31
C ALA A 333 15.90 -2.08 -16.02
N MET A 334 14.56 -2.00 -15.88
CA MET A 334 13.75 -0.90 -16.42
C MET A 334 13.67 0.32 -15.49
N ASP A 335 14.36 0.32 -14.35
CA ASP A 335 14.32 1.40 -13.36
C ASP A 335 14.76 2.77 -13.94
N TYR A 336 15.50 2.79 -15.05
CA TYR A 336 15.86 4.03 -15.76
C TYR A 336 14.67 4.82 -16.29
N LEU A 337 13.48 4.18 -16.42
CA LEU A 337 12.25 4.83 -16.85
C LEU A 337 11.66 5.74 -15.76
N TYR A 338 11.84 5.36 -14.50
CA TYR A 338 11.28 6.09 -13.38
C TYR A 338 12.12 7.31 -13.00
N TYR A 339 11.47 8.34 -12.48
CA TYR A 339 12.18 9.48 -11.90
C TYR A 339 12.85 9.10 -10.58
N GLN A 340 12.13 8.36 -9.73
CA GLN A 340 12.59 7.90 -8.41
C GLN A 340 12.17 6.43 -8.21
N PRO A 341 12.94 5.45 -8.71
CA PRO A 341 12.59 4.03 -8.54
C PRO A 341 12.58 3.58 -7.08
N GLU A 342 13.35 4.24 -6.20
CA GLU A 342 13.36 3.98 -4.76
C GLU A 342 12.04 4.36 -4.05
N MET A 343 11.19 5.14 -4.70
CA MET A 343 9.87 5.53 -4.18
C MET A 343 8.73 4.63 -4.67
N LEU A 344 9.02 3.60 -5.46
CA LEU A 344 8.00 2.64 -5.88
C LEU A 344 7.58 1.75 -4.71
N MET A 345 6.28 1.58 -4.50
CA MET A 345 5.75 0.66 -3.48
C MET A 345 5.72 -0.76 -4.03
N THR A 346 6.65 -1.59 -3.56
CA THR A 346 6.81 -2.99 -4.00
C THR A 346 6.00 -3.95 -3.14
N PHE A 347 5.55 -5.06 -3.71
CA PHE A 347 4.76 -6.07 -3.01
C PHE A 347 4.77 -7.41 -3.71
N ILE A 348 4.36 -8.48 -3.01
CA ILE A 348 4.14 -9.83 -3.55
C ILE A 348 2.65 -10.02 -3.83
N ASP A 349 1.82 -9.63 -2.89
CA ASP A 349 0.36 -9.74 -2.91
C ASP A 349 -0.30 -8.48 -2.33
N ASN A 350 -1.60 -8.35 -2.57
CA ASN A 350 -2.44 -7.32 -1.97
C ASN A 350 -3.86 -7.88 -1.76
N HIS A 351 -4.79 -7.03 -1.35
CA HIS A 351 -6.17 -7.42 -1.07
C HIS A 351 -7.02 -7.72 -2.34
N ASP A 352 -6.47 -7.59 -3.55
CA ASP A 352 -7.16 -7.79 -4.83
C ASP A 352 -6.58 -8.91 -5.68
N ILE A 353 -5.41 -9.44 -5.31
CA ILE A 353 -4.74 -10.52 -6.04
C ILE A 353 -4.38 -11.67 -5.12
N SER A 354 -4.31 -12.89 -5.66
CA SER A 354 -4.02 -14.10 -4.89
C SER A 354 -2.75 -13.99 -4.05
N ARG A 355 -2.77 -14.63 -2.87
CA ARG A 355 -1.68 -14.63 -1.89
C ARG A 355 -0.40 -15.28 -2.43
N GLY A 356 0.75 -14.77 -1.98
CA GLY A 356 2.05 -15.24 -2.45
C GLY A 356 2.33 -16.70 -2.14
N LEU A 357 2.02 -17.18 -0.94
CA LEU A 357 2.23 -18.58 -0.56
C LEU A 357 1.33 -19.53 -1.38
N PHE A 358 0.10 -19.12 -1.70
CA PHE A 358 -0.77 -19.87 -2.63
C PHE A 358 -0.11 -20.05 -4.00
N LEU A 359 0.46 -18.96 -4.56
CA LEU A 359 1.16 -19.03 -5.85
C LEU A 359 2.40 -19.92 -5.82
N ALA A 360 3.05 -20.02 -4.67
CA ALA A 360 4.18 -20.92 -4.46
C ALA A 360 3.76 -22.39 -4.31
N ASN A 361 2.47 -22.73 -4.41
CA ASN A 361 1.90 -24.03 -4.09
C ASN A 361 2.27 -24.49 -2.65
N GLU A 362 2.19 -23.53 -1.71
CA GLU A 362 2.52 -23.71 -0.29
C GLU A 362 3.99 -24.13 -0.03
N ASP A 363 4.87 -23.95 -1.02
CA ASP A 363 6.31 -24.13 -0.86
C ASP A 363 6.90 -22.97 -0.06
N ILE A 364 7.11 -23.19 1.25
CA ILE A 364 7.61 -22.17 2.19
C ILE A 364 9.00 -21.67 1.78
N GLU A 365 9.89 -22.55 1.36
CA GLU A 365 11.24 -22.16 0.97
C GLU A 365 11.23 -21.23 -0.24
N LYS A 366 10.40 -21.54 -1.23
CA LYS A 366 10.21 -20.67 -2.40
C LYS A 366 9.57 -19.31 -2.02
N TYR A 367 8.61 -19.32 -1.11
CA TYR A 367 7.99 -18.11 -0.60
C TYR A 367 8.98 -17.21 0.17
N LYS A 368 9.89 -17.80 0.95
CA LYS A 368 10.99 -17.09 1.63
C LYS A 368 11.92 -16.38 0.64
N LEU A 369 12.14 -16.94 -0.56
CA LEU A 369 12.90 -16.25 -1.60
C LEU A 369 12.20 -14.98 -2.08
N ALA A 370 10.87 -15.03 -2.24
CA ALA A 370 10.09 -13.87 -2.61
C ALA A 370 10.12 -12.78 -1.52
N LEU A 371 10.03 -13.16 -0.24
CA LEU A 371 10.18 -12.24 0.89
C LEU A 371 11.58 -11.60 0.92
N THR A 372 12.64 -12.40 0.61
CA THR A 372 14.00 -11.87 0.49
C THR A 372 14.07 -10.82 -0.64
N LEU A 373 13.54 -11.12 -1.82
CA LEU A 373 13.49 -10.16 -2.94
C LEU A 373 12.75 -8.88 -2.54
N LEU A 374 11.55 -9.01 -1.94
CA LEU A 374 10.75 -7.87 -1.52
C LEU A 374 11.50 -6.94 -0.56
N LEU A 375 12.17 -7.51 0.45
CA LEU A 375 12.75 -6.73 1.56
C LEU A 375 14.20 -6.29 1.31
N THR A 376 14.85 -6.77 0.25
CA THR A 376 16.26 -6.45 -0.02
C THR A 376 16.53 -5.74 -1.34
N THR A 377 15.58 -5.73 -2.28
CA THR A 377 15.67 -4.91 -3.50
C THR A 377 15.37 -3.44 -3.21
N ARG A 378 15.14 -2.64 -4.25
CA ARG A 378 14.78 -1.21 -4.11
C ARG A 378 13.29 -1.03 -3.82
N GLY A 379 12.89 0.17 -3.42
CA GLY A 379 11.51 0.57 -3.23
C GLY A 379 11.04 0.56 -1.77
N ILE A 380 9.76 0.83 -1.60
CA ILE A 380 9.04 0.83 -0.32
C ILE A 380 8.29 -0.51 -0.23
N PRO A 381 8.80 -1.50 0.50
CA PRO A 381 8.16 -2.81 0.56
C PRO A 381 6.84 -2.75 1.33
N LYS A 382 5.81 -3.43 0.79
CA LYS A 382 4.51 -3.56 1.41
C LYS A 382 4.17 -5.05 1.62
N ILE A 383 3.72 -5.39 2.82
CA ILE A 383 3.27 -6.71 3.25
C ILE A 383 1.76 -6.63 3.49
N LEU A 384 0.98 -7.57 2.96
CA LEU A 384 -0.44 -7.71 3.28
C LEU A 384 -0.60 -8.42 4.62
N TYR A 385 -1.54 -8.00 5.47
CA TYR A 385 -1.83 -8.68 6.74
C TYR A 385 -1.95 -10.19 6.55
N GLY A 386 -1.32 -10.95 7.44
CA GLY A 386 -1.30 -12.41 7.39
C GLY A 386 -0.29 -13.03 6.41
N SER A 387 0.36 -12.24 5.54
CA SER A 387 1.44 -12.76 4.67
C SER A 387 2.68 -13.14 5.50
N GLU A 388 2.89 -12.50 6.65
CA GLU A 388 3.96 -12.82 7.60
C GLU A 388 3.78 -14.15 8.31
N ILE A 389 2.58 -14.73 8.29
CA ILE A 389 2.27 -16.07 8.80
C ILE A 389 1.84 -17.03 7.68
N GLY A 390 1.95 -16.60 6.42
CA GLY A 390 1.67 -17.43 5.27
C GLY A 390 0.18 -17.74 5.04
N ILE A 391 -0.74 -16.79 5.30
CA ILE A 391 -2.15 -16.99 4.95
C ILE A 391 -2.26 -17.26 3.44
N VAL A 392 -2.98 -18.32 3.08
CA VAL A 392 -3.27 -18.72 1.69
C VAL A 392 -4.58 -18.13 1.22
N GLY A 393 -4.65 -17.79 -0.07
CA GLY A 393 -5.88 -17.32 -0.72
C GLY A 393 -5.72 -17.35 -2.23
N ASP A 394 -6.70 -17.94 -2.91
CA ASP A 394 -6.76 -18.05 -4.36
C ASP A 394 -7.24 -16.74 -5.02
N ASN A 395 -7.85 -16.80 -6.20
CA ASN A 395 -8.32 -15.59 -6.92
C ASN A 395 -9.66 -15.04 -6.42
N ARG A 396 -10.32 -15.67 -5.42
CA ARG A 396 -11.59 -15.20 -4.89
C ARG A 396 -11.38 -14.20 -3.78
N HIS A 397 -12.06 -13.07 -3.79
CA HIS A 397 -11.91 -12.02 -2.78
C HIS A 397 -12.09 -12.57 -1.36
N GLY A 398 -13.09 -13.37 -1.09
CA GLY A 398 -13.33 -13.93 0.24
C GLY A 398 -12.18 -14.79 0.79
N THR A 399 -11.39 -15.44 -0.08
CA THR A 399 -10.21 -16.23 0.34
C THR A 399 -8.95 -15.37 0.44
N ILE A 400 -8.74 -14.44 -0.50
CA ILE A 400 -7.64 -13.46 -0.41
C ILE A 400 -7.75 -12.65 0.89
N ARG A 401 -8.98 -12.24 1.21
CA ARG A 401 -9.37 -11.37 2.33
C ARG A 401 -9.87 -12.16 3.54
N SER A 402 -9.33 -13.37 3.76
CA SER A 402 -9.66 -14.16 4.95
C SER A 402 -9.28 -13.45 6.24
N THR A 403 -9.99 -13.77 7.31
CA THR A 403 -9.74 -13.19 8.63
C THR A 403 -8.37 -13.61 9.20
N PHE A 404 -7.74 -12.72 9.96
CA PHE A 404 -6.52 -13.06 10.68
C PHE A 404 -6.86 -13.99 11.86
N PRO A 405 -6.25 -15.18 11.97
CA PRO A 405 -6.58 -16.14 13.01
C PRO A 405 -6.23 -15.61 14.42
N GLY A 406 -7.21 -15.55 15.30
CA GLY A 406 -7.10 -14.96 16.64
C GLY A 406 -7.55 -13.51 16.72
N GLY A 407 -8.03 -12.95 15.61
CA GLY A 407 -8.64 -11.63 15.57
C GLY A 407 -10.11 -11.59 16.00
N PHE A 408 -10.76 -12.74 16.07
CA PHE A 408 -12.22 -12.83 16.25
C PHE A 408 -12.60 -13.79 17.38
N THR A 409 -13.70 -13.50 18.06
CA THR A 409 -14.16 -14.32 19.22
C THR A 409 -14.49 -15.76 18.87
N SER A 410 -14.81 -16.03 17.60
CA SER A 410 -15.07 -17.39 17.08
C SER A 410 -13.79 -18.19 16.79
N ASP A 411 -12.63 -17.56 16.79
CA ASP A 411 -11.37 -18.23 16.44
C ASP A 411 -10.94 -19.24 17.50
N LYS A 412 -10.53 -20.42 17.04
CA LYS A 412 -10.08 -21.51 17.93
C LYS A 412 -8.63 -21.38 18.37
N ARG A 413 -7.87 -20.51 17.73
CA ARG A 413 -6.44 -20.26 17.97
C ARG A 413 -6.11 -18.79 17.75
N ASN A 414 -4.99 -18.34 18.28
CA ASN A 414 -4.57 -16.94 18.19
C ASN A 414 -3.17 -16.83 17.58
N ALA A 415 -3.09 -16.65 16.25
CA ALA A 415 -1.81 -16.53 15.55
C ALA A 415 -1.04 -15.22 15.83
N PHE A 416 -1.59 -14.29 16.60
CA PHE A 416 -0.81 -13.18 17.15
C PHE A 416 0.19 -13.66 18.21
N LEU A 417 -0.02 -14.84 18.80
CA LEU A 417 0.85 -15.47 19.79
C LEU A 417 1.70 -16.57 19.13
N ASP A 418 2.98 -16.61 19.44
CA ASP A 418 3.92 -17.63 18.94
C ASP A 418 3.54 -19.06 19.38
N SER A 419 3.00 -19.20 20.61
CA SER A 419 2.54 -20.48 21.15
C SER A 419 1.37 -21.10 20.37
N ASP A 420 0.56 -20.29 19.68
CA ASP A 420 -0.64 -20.73 19.00
C ASP A 420 -0.48 -20.76 17.46
N ARG A 421 0.65 -20.27 16.94
CA ARG A 421 1.01 -20.46 15.53
C ARG A 421 1.40 -21.91 15.27
N THR A 422 1.06 -22.39 14.08
CA THR A 422 1.62 -23.67 13.59
C THR A 422 3.13 -23.57 13.38
N GLU A 423 3.80 -24.69 13.21
CA GLU A 423 5.23 -24.72 12.93
C GLU A 423 5.59 -23.91 11.67
N SER A 424 4.82 -24.11 10.58
CA SER A 424 5.01 -23.39 9.33
C SER A 424 4.74 -21.88 9.45
N GLU A 425 3.71 -21.47 10.20
CA GLU A 425 3.43 -20.07 10.48
C GLU A 425 4.56 -19.40 11.29
N ASN A 426 5.09 -20.10 12.29
CA ASN A 426 6.24 -19.62 13.07
C ASN A 426 7.50 -19.53 12.21
N GLU A 427 7.71 -20.47 11.32
CA GLU A 427 8.85 -20.45 10.39
C GLU A 427 8.80 -19.20 9.49
N ILE A 428 7.68 -18.94 8.84
CA ILE A 428 7.49 -17.78 7.96
C ILE A 428 7.58 -16.48 8.77
N PHE A 429 6.92 -16.42 9.94
CA PHE A 429 6.94 -15.24 10.81
C PHE A 429 8.36 -14.87 11.25
N ASN A 430 9.12 -15.85 11.77
CA ASN A 430 10.46 -15.61 12.25
C ASN A 430 11.42 -15.21 11.13
N PHE A 431 11.26 -15.80 9.95
CA PHE A 431 12.03 -15.42 8.77
C PHE A 431 11.70 -13.99 8.32
N THR A 432 10.42 -13.64 8.24
CA THR A 432 9.97 -12.29 7.91
C THR A 432 10.50 -11.27 8.92
N LYS A 433 10.36 -11.54 10.21
CA LYS A 433 10.86 -10.69 11.30
C LYS A 433 12.38 -10.51 11.22
N LYS A 434 13.14 -11.57 10.94
CA LYS A 434 14.61 -11.51 10.76
C LYS A 434 14.96 -10.60 9.57
N LEU A 435 14.28 -10.73 8.43
CA LEU A 435 14.50 -9.88 7.26
C LEU A 435 14.19 -8.40 7.55
N LEU A 436 13.10 -8.13 8.28
CA LEU A 436 12.72 -6.76 8.69
C LEU A 436 13.78 -6.14 9.61
N GLN A 437 14.31 -6.92 10.57
CA GLN A 437 15.41 -6.50 11.42
C GLN A 437 16.70 -6.22 10.64
N ILE A 438 17.04 -7.10 9.68
CA ILE A 438 18.18 -6.92 8.79
C ILE A 438 18.01 -5.63 7.98
N ARG A 439 16.83 -5.39 7.40
CA ARG A 439 16.56 -4.16 6.65
C ARG A 439 16.67 -2.92 7.53
N LYS A 440 16.07 -2.92 8.70
CA LYS A 440 16.09 -1.80 9.65
C LYS A 440 17.51 -1.45 10.13
N SER A 441 18.37 -2.47 10.31
CA SER A 441 19.72 -2.31 10.83
C SER A 441 20.77 -1.94 9.77
N ASN A 442 20.40 -1.96 8.47
CA ASN A 442 21.35 -1.75 7.38
C ASN A 442 20.80 -0.74 6.37
N ASN A 443 21.32 0.49 6.43
CA ASN A 443 20.88 1.58 5.56
C ASN A 443 21.13 1.33 4.06
N ALA A 444 21.99 0.38 3.70
CA ALA A 444 22.17 -0.01 2.32
C ALA A 444 20.87 -0.47 1.64
N PHE A 445 19.86 -0.96 2.38
CA PHE A 445 18.58 -1.37 1.81
C PHE A 445 17.64 -0.19 1.52
N SER A 446 17.76 0.91 2.24
CA SER A 446 16.96 2.12 2.05
C SER A 446 17.66 3.18 1.19
N GLU A 447 18.95 3.43 1.43
CA GLU A 447 19.72 4.52 0.83
C GLU A 447 20.70 4.03 -0.25
N GLY A 448 21.05 2.73 -0.25
CA GLY A 448 22.04 2.17 -1.16
C GLY A 448 21.51 2.00 -2.57
N LYS A 449 22.42 2.10 -3.54
CA LYS A 449 22.14 1.79 -4.95
C LYS A 449 22.08 0.29 -5.17
N LEU A 450 21.22 -0.13 -6.07
CA LEU A 450 21.15 -1.52 -6.55
C LEU A 450 22.18 -1.71 -7.66
N PHE A 451 23.00 -2.78 -7.54
CA PHE A 451 23.86 -3.31 -8.60
C PHE A 451 23.54 -4.78 -8.76
N HIS A 452 23.13 -5.23 -9.93
CA HIS A 452 22.68 -6.59 -10.12
C HIS A 452 23.29 -7.23 -11.37
N PHE A 453 23.50 -8.54 -11.27
CA PHE A 453 24.03 -9.38 -12.33
C PHE A 453 22.90 -10.17 -12.97
N TYR A 454 22.95 -10.34 -14.30
CA TYR A 454 21.97 -11.15 -15.00
C TYR A 454 21.93 -12.57 -14.39
N PRO A 455 20.77 -13.08 -13.96
CA PRO A 455 20.67 -14.38 -13.33
C PRO A 455 21.09 -15.49 -14.31
N PHE A 456 22.04 -16.31 -13.89
CA PHE A 456 22.48 -17.47 -14.66
C PHE A 456 21.99 -18.75 -13.97
N ASP A 457 21.39 -19.64 -14.74
CA ASP A 457 20.84 -20.90 -14.24
C ASP A 457 20.00 -20.73 -12.97
N ASN A 458 19.08 -19.76 -12.98
CA ASN A 458 18.18 -19.40 -11.88
C ASN A 458 18.90 -19.09 -10.55
N LEU A 459 20.16 -18.68 -10.61
CA LEU A 459 20.94 -18.14 -9.51
C LEU A 459 21.08 -16.64 -9.70
N TYR A 460 20.53 -15.82 -8.78
CA TYR A 460 20.52 -14.37 -8.88
C TYR A 460 21.40 -13.74 -7.82
N VAL A 461 22.32 -12.88 -8.27
CA VAL A 461 23.24 -12.13 -7.40
C VAL A 461 23.06 -10.65 -7.63
N TYR A 462 22.88 -9.90 -6.55
CA TYR A 462 22.85 -8.45 -6.58
C TYR A 462 23.44 -7.85 -5.31
N PHE A 463 23.74 -6.57 -5.37
CA PHE A 463 24.34 -5.82 -4.28
C PHE A 463 23.47 -4.59 -3.94
N ARG A 464 23.45 -4.26 -2.65
CA ARG A 464 23.00 -2.96 -2.16
C ARG A 464 24.22 -2.23 -1.61
N ILE A 465 24.53 -1.06 -2.15
CA ILE A 465 25.74 -0.32 -1.84
C ILE A 465 25.39 1.11 -1.45
N SER A 466 25.65 1.44 -0.18
CA SER A 466 25.64 2.81 0.35
C SER A 466 27.08 3.27 0.61
N ASP A 467 27.25 4.52 1.05
CA ASP A 467 28.58 5.07 1.34
C ASP A 467 29.36 4.24 2.37
N ASN A 468 28.66 3.65 3.35
CA ASN A 468 29.26 2.95 4.48
C ASN A 468 29.06 1.44 4.49
N GLN A 469 28.20 0.91 3.63
CA GLN A 469 27.82 -0.51 3.64
C GLN A 469 27.78 -1.07 2.24
N LYS A 470 28.23 -2.32 2.10
CA LYS A 470 28.09 -3.13 0.90
C LYS A 470 27.51 -4.48 1.31
N ILE A 471 26.36 -4.82 0.77
CA ILE A 471 25.66 -6.07 1.05
C ILE A 471 25.46 -6.80 -0.25
N MET A 472 25.91 -8.06 -0.30
CA MET A 472 25.71 -8.98 -1.42
C MET A 472 24.54 -9.90 -1.09
N ILE A 473 23.57 -9.98 -1.98
CA ILE A 473 22.44 -10.90 -1.87
C ILE A 473 22.58 -11.98 -2.93
N VAL A 474 22.44 -13.25 -2.52
CA VAL A 474 22.49 -14.41 -3.39
C VAL A 474 21.21 -15.20 -3.23
N ILE A 475 20.50 -15.47 -4.32
CA ILE A 475 19.25 -16.24 -4.33
C ILE A 475 19.38 -17.41 -5.30
N ASN A 476 19.20 -18.62 -4.78
CA ASN A 476 19.10 -19.84 -5.58
C ASN A 476 17.63 -20.25 -5.73
N GLY A 477 17.06 -20.00 -6.90
CA GLY A 477 15.68 -20.40 -7.23
C GLY A 477 15.54 -21.86 -7.72
N ASN A 478 16.61 -22.67 -7.64
CA ASN A 478 16.61 -24.05 -8.12
C ASN A 478 16.22 -25.06 -7.04
N ASP A 479 15.76 -26.23 -7.48
CA ASP A 479 15.54 -27.42 -6.63
C ASP A 479 16.83 -28.19 -6.33
N LYS A 480 18.00 -27.65 -6.66
CA LYS A 480 19.34 -28.24 -6.47
C LYS A 480 20.30 -27.19 -5.92
N ASP A 481 21.27 -27.65 -5.15
CA ASP A 481 22.38 -26.83 -4.71
C ASP A 481 23.19 -26.32 -5.93
N LYS A 482 23.63 -25.07 -5.83
CA LYS A 482 24.46 -24.43 -6.86
C LYS A 482 25.78 -23.98 -6.28
N LYS A 483 26.82 -24.02 -7.11
CA LYS A 483 28.09 -23.43 -6.77
C LYS A 483 28.20 -22.03 -7.34
N LEU A 484 28.52 -21.08 -6.49
CA LEU A 484 28.76 -19.68 -6.85
C LEU A 484 30.26 -19.41 -6.81
N ASN A 485 30.83 -19.02 -7.95
CA ASN A 485 32.21 -18.57 -8.03
C ASN A 485 32.28 -17.08 -7.70
N LEU A 486 32.88 -16.72 -6.58
CA LEU A 486 32.96 -15.33 -6.09
C LEU A 486 33.88 -14.44 -6.95
N ASN A 487 34.77 -15.03 -7.75
CA ASN A 487 35.61 -14.28 -8.68
C ASN A 487 34.81 -13.60 -9.78
N ASP A 488 33.64 -14.13 -10.15
CA ASP A 488 32.75 -13.54 -11.16
C ASP A 488 32.16 -12.18 -10.71
N TYR A 489 32.23 -11.91 -9.41
CA TYR A 489 31.70 -10.67 -8.76
C TYR A 489 32.81 -9.81 -8.15
N LYS A 490 34.08 -10.12 -8.43
CA LYS A 490 35.27 -9.51 -7.81
C LYS A 490 35.28 -7.98 -7.97
N GLU A 491 34.86 -7.47 -9.12
CA GLU A 491 34.77 -6.01 -9.37
C GLU A 491 33.88 -5.32 -8.35
N THR A 492 32.70 -5.89 -8.07
CA THR A 492 31.73 -5.32 -7.12
C THR A 492 32.09 -5.64 -5.67
N ILE A 493 32.61 -6.83 -5.37
CA ILE A 493 33.11 -7.19 -4.04
C ILE A 493 34.27 -6.26 -3.65
N GLY A 494 35.18 -5.97 -4.58
CA GLY A 494 36.33 -5.08 -4.35
C GLY A 494 37.35 -5.72 -3.39
N GLU A 495 37.87 -4.90 -2.45
CA GLU A 495 38.87 -5.31 -1.47
C GLU A 495 38.33 -6.05 -0.24
N GLY A 496 37.01 -6.40 -0.24
CA GLY A 496 36.38 -7.12 0.86
C GLY A 496 37.08 -8.48 1.10
N LYS A 497 37.40 -8.79 2.36
CA LYS A 497 38.09 -10.03 2.76
C LYS A 497 37.19 -11.02 3.48
N LYS A 498 36.06 -10.52 4.04
CA LYS A 498 35.14 -11.35 4.82
C LYS A 498 33.69 -11.06 4.41
N LEU A 499 32.90 -12.11 4.39
CA LEU A 499 31.44 -12.04 4.25
C LEU A 499 30.82 -12.50 5.57
N PHE A 500 29.94 -11.66 6.11
CA PHE A 500 29.11 -12.04 7.25
C PHE A 500 27.69 -12.26 6.77
N ASP A 501 27.21 -13.50 6.82
CA ASP A 501 25.83 -13.83 6.43
C ASP A 501 24.85 -13.42 7.53
N LEU A 502 24.07 -12.40 7.25
CA LEU A 502 23.09 -11.79 8.18
C LEU A 502 21.89 -12.71 8.48
N LEU A 503 21.66 -13.74 7.67
CA LEU A 503 20.58 -14.71 7.92
C LEU A 503 21.04 -15.81 8.88
N SER A 504 22.24 -16.35 8.67
CA SER A 504 22.77 -17.49 9.43
C SER A 504 23.74 -17.10 10.54
N ASP A 505 24.11 -15.82 10.66
CA ASP A 505 25.10 -15.26 11.59
C ASP A 505 26.49 -15.93 11.49
N LYS A 506 26.91 -16.32 10.25
CA LYS A 506 28.16 -16.98 9.97
C LYS A 506 29.14 -16.14 9.15
N PHE A 507 30.43 -16.28 9.42
CA PHE A 507 31.48 -15.66 8.64
C PHE A 507 32.02 -16.62 7.56
N LEU A 508 32.32 -16.06 6.39
CA LEU A 508 33.08 -16.70 5.32
C LEU A 508 34.33 -15.86 5.02
N ASN A 509 35.49 -16.50 4.90
CA ASN A 509 36.74 -15.83 4.60
C ASN A 509 37.06 -15.93 3.09
N LEU A 510 37.06 -14.81 2.39
CA LEU A 510 37.29 -14.73 0.94
C LEU A 510 38.75 -14.99 0.56
N THR A 511 39.71 -14.88 1.49
CA THR A 511 41.13 -15.22 1.20
C THR A 511 41.36 -16.73 1.10
N GLU A 512 40.46 -17.52 1.64
CA GLU A 512 40.53 -18.97 1.70
C GLU A 512 39.56 -19.69 0.74
N MET A 513 38.53 -18.96 0.26
CA MET A 513 37.43 -19.53 -0.53
C MET A 513 37.08 -18.66 -1.73
N ASN A 514 37.21 -19.20 -2.93
CA ASN A 514 36.78 -18.58 -4.18
C ASN A 514 35.38 -19.04 -4.61
N GLN A 515 34.80 -20.01 -3.92
CA GLN A 515 33.53 -20.64 -4.29
C GLN A 515 32.73 -20.99 -3.04
N ILE A 516 31.42 -20.71 -3.07
CA ILE A 516 30.47 -21.12 -2.05
C ILE A 516 29.40 -22.04 -2.65
N THR A 517 28.86 -22.94 -1.83
CA THR A 517 27.67 -23.71 -2.18
C THR A 517 26.45 -22.98 -1.66
N VAL A 518 25.50 -22.66 -2.55
CA VAL A 518 24.22 -22.07 -2.25
C VAL A 518 23.18 -23.17 -2.28
N PRO A 519 22.59 -23.56 -1.13
CA PRO A 519 21.62 -24.64 -1.07
C PRO A 519 20.42 -24.39 -2.00
N LYS A 520 19.72 -25.45 -2.35
CA LYS A 520 18.46 -25.36 -3.12
C LYS A 520 17.47 -24.44 -2.42
N LYS A 521 16.70 -23.64 -3.18
CA LYS A 521 15.64 -22.74 -2.67
C LYS A 521 16.09 -21.97 -1.43
N SER A 522 17.28 -21.37 -1.48
CA SER A 522 17.84 -20.61 -0.35
C SER A 522 18.33 -19.23 -0.78
N SER A 523 18.46 -18.36 0.19
CA SER A 523 19.07 -17.04 0.03
C SER A 523 20.16 -16.81 1.07
N HIS A 524 21.14 -15.98 0.71
CA HIS A 524 22.15 -15.44 1.61
C HIS A 524 22.18 -13.93 1.51
N ILE A 525 22.43 -13.27 2.62
CA ILE A 525 22.56 -11.81 2.73
C ILE A 525 23.91 -11.51 3.38
N PHE A 526 24.92 -11.27 2.58
CA PHE A 526 26.29 -11.08 3.05
C PHE A 526 26.63 -9.61 3.23
N LEU A 527 26.93 -9.20 4.45
CA LEU A 527 27.60 -7.93 4.73
C LEU A 527 29.09 -8.09 4.45
N LEU A 528 29.63 -7.25 3.56
CA LEU A 528 31.04 -7.23 3.23
C LEU A 528 31.82 -6.38 4.24
N SER A 529 32.94 -6.90 4.75
CA SER A 529 33.90 -6.17 5.58
C SER A 529 35.32 -6.28 5.02
N LYS A 530 36.10 -5.24 5.31
CA LYS A 530 37.52 -5.20 4.94
C LYS A 530 38.37 -6.26 5.67
#